data_f98c60145b18d633aa155caeefa3109b
#
_entry.id   f98c60145b18d633aa155caeefa3109b
#
_cell.length_a   1.000
_cell.length_b   1.000
_cell.length_c   1.000
_cell.angle_alpha   90.00
_cell.angle_beta   90.00
_cell.angle_gamma   90.00
#
_symmetry.space_group_name_H-M   'P 1'
#
loop_
_entity.id
_entity.type
_entity.pdbx_description
1 polymer ?
#
loop_
_entity_poly.entity_id
_entity_poly.type
_entity_poly.pdbx_seq_one_letter_code
_entity_poly.pdbx_strand_id
1 'polypeptide(L)'
;KWDLNGRILLGFDGIRKMENGYFAGFSIQPLADMTGSMNLDDAVFFFGQENDWKVKVGRFEAYDMFPLNQDTFVEHSGNTANDLYSDGHGYIYMMKEGRGRSDAGGNFLLSKQLDNWYFELNTLLEDGTSLYNDGGYHGRDMEQKKNVAYLRPVVSWAKDEFSVAAAVEANVVQNAYGYKDTQGHFVDQSDRTGYGLTMTWNGLKSDPADGVVVNLNTAYMDANNEKDFTSGVNALWRRFELGYIYAHNKISDYAGVICENDCWIKDQGTYNIHTLHASYQIPNVMNMQNFNIYLGAYYSFLDSDDKLSQGDDDDRYGARVRFKYFF
;
A
#
# COMPACT_ATOMS: atom_id res chain seq x y z
N LYS A 1 6.58 -22.39 6.12
CA LYS A 1 5.19 -22.16 6.54
C LYS A 1 4.30 -22.23 5.30
N TRP A 2 3.14 -22.85 5.41
CA TRP A 2 2.13 -22.90 4.35
C TRP A 2 0.88 -22.21 4.85
N ASP A 3 0.26 -21.42 3.99
CA ASP A 3 -0.98 -20.73 4.30
C ASP A 3 -1.99 -20.91 3.16
N LEU A 4 -3.28 -20.98 3.49
CA LEU A 4 -4.39 -21.02 2.55
C LEU A 4 -5.39 -19.96 2.97
N ASN A 5 -5.45 -18.88 2.20
CA ASN A 5 -6.37 -17.78 2.43
C ASN A 5 -7.14 -17.44 1.15
N GLY A 6 -8.15 -16.63 1.26
CA GLY A 6 -8.94 -16.16 0.14
C GLY A 6 -10.12 -15.33 0.58
N ARG A 7 -10.71 -14.63 -0.38
CA ARG A 7 -11.85 -13.76 -0.13
C ARG A 7 -12.85 -13.78 -1.27
N ILE A 8 -14.10 -13.53 -0.96
CA ILE A 8 -15.16 -13.24 -1.91
C ILE A 8 -15.58 -11.80 -1.69
N LEU A 9 -15.42 -10.98 -2.73
CA LEU A 9 -15.79 -9.58 -2.73
C LEU A 9 -17.06 -9.42 -3.57
N LEU A 10 -18.09 -8.81 -3.00
CA LEU A 10 -19.33 -8.46 -3.70
C LEU A 10 -19.38 -6.94 -3.86
N GLY A 11 -19.70 -6.47 -5.06
CA GLY A 11 -19.86 -5.04 -5.34
C GLY A 11 -21.33 -4.68 -5.54
N PHE A 12 -21.79 -3.63 -4.86
CA PHE A 12 -23.09 -3.01 -5.08
C PHE A 12 -22.87 -1.53 -5.40
N ASP A 13 -23.15 -1.16 -6.64
CA ASP A 13 -22.95 0.19 -7.12
C ASP A 13 -24.28 0.83 -7.52
N GLY A 14 -24.45 2.10 -7.20
CA GLY A 14 -25.56 2.92 -7.68
C GLY A 14 -25.04 4.25 -8.17
N ILE A 15 -25.46 4.66 -9.37
CA ILE A 15 -25.12 5.96 -9.92
C ILE A 15 -26.32 6.58 -10.62
N ARG A 16 -26.53 7.87 -10.37
CA ARG A 16 -27.45 8.70 -11.12
C ARG A 16 -26.67 9.78 -11.85
N LYS A 17 -26.88 9.88 -13.17
CA LYS A 17 -26.29 10.91 -14.03
C LYS A 17 -27.39 11.83 -14.54
N MET A 18 -27.06 13.11 -14.62
CA MET A 18 -27.92 14.15 -15.16
C MET A 18 -27.44 14.54 -16.57
N GLU A 19 -28.35 15.06 -17.40
CA GLU A 19 -28.01 15.49 -18.77
C GLU A 19 -26.95 16.60 -18.84
N ASN A 20 -26.84 17.41 -17.80
CA ASN A 20 -25.79 18.44 -17.68
C ASN A 20 -24.43 17.94 -17.18
N GLY A 21 -24.25 16.61 -17.08
CA GLY A 21 -22.99 15.97 -16.70
C GLY A 21 -22.77 15.84 -15.18
N TYR A 22 -23.65 16.35 -14.33
CA TYR A 22 -23.56 16.08 -12.89
C TYR A 22 -23.96 14.64 -12.58
N PHE A 23 -23.32 14.06 -11.58
CA PHE A 23 -23.64 12.72 -11.10
C PHE A 23 -23.52 12.62 -9.58
N ALA A 24 -24.22 11.65 -9.01
CA ALA A 24 -24.04 11.19 -7.65
C ALA A 24 -24.21 9.67 -7.59
N GLY A 25 -23.51 9.01 -6.67
CA GLY A 25 -23.58 7.57 -6.55
C GLY A 25 -22.92 7.06 -5.27
N PHE A 26 -22.96 5.75 -5.14
CA PHE A 26 -22.34 5.04 -4.03
C PHE A 26 -21.74 3.71 -4.52
N SER A 27 -20.78 3.19 -3.77
CA SER A 27 -20.28 1.82 -3.89
C SER A 27 -20.18 1.21 -2.50
N ILE A 28 -20.63 -0.04 -2.35
CA ILE A 28 -20.48 -0.81 -1.12
C ILE A 28 -19.94 -2.19 -1.51
N GLN A 29 -18.85 -2.59 -0.87
CA GLN A 29 -18.14 -3.82 -1.19
C GLN A 29 -17.95 -4.69 0.07
N PRO A 30 -18.98 -5.46 0.47
CA PRO A 30 -18.81 -6.47 1.50
C PRO A 30 -17.85 -7.57 1.04
N LEU A 31 -17.03 -8.02 1.98
CA LEU A 31 -15.98 -8.99 1.79
C LEU A 31 -16.14 -10.14 2.78
N ALA A 32 -16.30 -11.36 2.26
CA ALA A 32 -16.28 -12.58 3.05
C ALA A 32 -14.88 -13.20 2.96
N ASP A 33 -14.23 -13.39 4.10
CA ASP A 33 -12.94 -14.05 4.19
C ASP A 33 -13.11 -15.55 4.39
N MET A 34 -12.19 -16.36 3.85
CA MET A 34 -12.19 -17.82 4.04
C MET A 34 -11.95 -18.25 5.49
N THR A 35 -11.45 -17.37 6.34
CA THR A 35 -11.33 -17.61 7.79
C THR A 35 -12.67 -17.51 8.53
N GLY A 36 -13.74 -17.10 7.83
CA GLY A 36 -15.09 -16.97 8.36
C GLY A 36 -15.45 -15.56 8.83
N SER A 37 -14.57 -14.59 8.63
CA SER A 37 -14.84 -13.19 8.95
C SER A 37 -15.61 -12.49 7.84
N MET A 38 -16.46 -11.54 8.20
CA MET A 38 -17.13 -10.63 7.28
C MET A 38 -16.56 -9.22 7.48
N ASN A 39 -16.04 -8.65 6.42
CA ASN A 39 -15.42 -7.33 6.41
C ASN A 39 -16.04 -6.44 5.33
N LEU A 40 -15.61 -5.20 5.29
CA LEU A 40 -16.03 -4.21 4.30
C LEU A 40 -14.79 -3.68 3.60
N ASP A 41 -14.71 -3.86 2.28
CA ASP A 41 -13.60 -3.31 1.47
C ASP A 41 -13.84 -1.82 1.23
N ASP A 42 -14.83 -1.46 0.41
CA ASP A 42 -15.25 -0.07 0.20
C ASP A 42 -16.68 0.18 0.72
N ALA A 43 -16.89 1.40 1.23
CA ALA A 43 -18.21 1.98 1.50
C ALA A 43 -18.10 3.48 1.24
N VAL A 44 -18.45 3.90 0.04
CA VAL A 44 -18.20 5.26 -0.42
C VAL A 44 -19.42 5.88 -1.07
N PHE A 45 -19.68 7.13 -0.73
CA PHE A 45 -20.57 8.03 -1.46
C PHE A 45 -19.72 8.99 -2.30
N PHE A 46 -20.15 9.25 -3.53
CA PHE A 46 -19.43 10.15 -4.42
C PHE A 46 -20.39 11.01 -5.26
N PHE A 47 -19.93 12.20 -5.63
CA PHE A 47 -20.64 13.09 -6.53
C PHE A 47 -19.65 14.00 -7.26
N GLY A 48 -20.11 14.60 -8.36
CA GLY A 48 -19.24 15.48 -9.14
C GLY A 48 -19.82 15.86 -10.49
N GLN A 49 -18.93 16.25 -11.39
CA GLN A 49 -19.19 16.51 -12.79
C GLN A 49 -18.27 15.67 -13.66
N GLU A 50 -18.81 15.00 -14.65
CA GLU A 50 -18.06 14.11 -15.54
C GLU A 50 -16.90 14.86 -16.21
N ASN A 51 -15.72 14.20 -16.23
CA ASN A 51 -14.49 14.72 -16.80
C ASN A 51 -13.98 16.04 -16.20
N ASP A 52 -14.46 16.41 -15.03
CA ASP A 52 -14.06 17.65 -14.38
C ASP A 52 -13.66 17.40 -12.92
N TRP A 53 -14.58 17.36 -12.00
CA TRP A 53 -14.29 17.22 -10.59
C TRP A 53 -15.14 16.14 -9.92
N LYS A 54 -14.59 15.55 -8.84
CA LYS A 54 -15.26 14.54 -8.03
C LYS A 54 -14.95 14.73 -6.56
N VAL A 55 -15.96 14.52 -5.73
CA VAL A 55 -15.84 14.34 -4.28
C VAL A 55 -16.17 12.90 -3.93
N LYS A 56 -15.40 12.30 -3.03
CA LYS A 56 -15.67 10.99 -2.42
C LYS A 56 -15.67 11.15 -0.91
N VAL A 57 -16.58 10.46 -0.23
CA VAL A 57 -16.66 10.44 1.24
C VAL A 57 -16.95 9.01 1.70
N GLY A 58 -16.18 8.51 2.64
CA GLY A 58 -16.38 7.18 3.21
C GLY A 58 -15.09 6.38 3.33
N ARG A 59 -15.23 5.06 3.25
CA ARG A 59 -14.12 4.12 3.26
C ARG A 59 -13.75 3.74 1.83
N PHE A 60 -12.56 4.10 1.38
CA PHE A 60 -12.03 3.79 0.04
C PHE A 60 -10.52 4.02 0.01
N GLU A 61 -9.86 3.54 -1.03
CA GLU A 61 -8.47 3.90 -1.30
C GLU A 61 -8.38 5.09 -2.25
N ALA A 62 -7.53 6.07 -1.90
CA ALA A 62 -7.13 7.17 -2.77
C ALA A 62 -6.06 6.70 -3.78
N TYR A 63 -5.51 7.61 -4.56
CA TYR A 63 -4.56 7.32 -5.64
C TYR A 63 -3.43 6.39 -5.20
N ASP A 64 -3.20 5.33 -5.96
CA ASP A 64 -2.13 4.36 -5.66
C ASP A 64 -0.79 4.85 -6.22
N MET A 65 0.15 5.09 -5.31
CA MET A 65 1.51 5.53 -5.66
C MET A 65 2.49 4.38 -5.91
N PHE A 66 2.05 3.14 -5.71
CA PHE A 66 2.91 1.97 -5.92
C PHE A 66 2.14 0.86 -6.66
N PRO A 67 1.76 1.08 -7.94
CA PRO A 67 0.98 0.10 -8.68
C PRO A 67 1.79 -1.14 -9.00
N LEU A 68 1.33 -2.29 -8.50
CA LEU A 68 1.80 -3.62 -8.86
C LEU A 68 0.65 -4.36 -9.54
N ASN A 69 0.71 -4.54 -10.85
CA ASN A 69 -0.44 -4.98 -11.62
C ASN A 69 -0.89 -6.43 -11.33
N GLN A 70 0.01 -7.31 -10.89
CA GLN A 70 -0.35 -8.67 -10.52
C GLN A 70 -0.37 -8.91 -9.00
N ASP A 71 0.32 -8.06 -8.24
CA ASP A 71 0.29 -7.98 -6.77
C ASP A 71 0.39 -9.36 -6.08
N THR A 72 1.34 -10.19 -6.54
CA THR A 72 1.39 -11.56 -6.09
C THR A 72 2.24 -11.75 -4.83
N PHE A 73 3.19 -10.85 -4.54
CA PHE A 73 4.17 -11.03 -3.46
C PHE A 73 4.46 -9.85 -2.57
N VAL A 74 3.93 -8.69 -2.87
CA VAL A 74 4.16 -7.47 -2.09
C VAL A 74 3.75 -7.66 -0.63
N GLU A 75 2.67 -8.37 -0.36
CA GLU A 75 2.19 -8.69 1.00
C GLU A 75 3.22 -9.46 1.83
N HIS A 76 4.02 -10.32 1.20
CA HIS A 76 5.02 -11.13 1.90
C HIS A 76 6.39 -10.46 2.02
N SER A 77 6.55 -9.30 1.43
CA SER A 77 7.76 -8.50 1.54
C SER A 77 7.70 -7.48 2.68
N GLY A 78 6.60 -7.44 3.43
CA GLY A 78 6.37 -6.51 4.54
C GLY A 78 6.30 -5.06 4.05
N ASN A 79 5.22 -4.64 3.41
CA ASN A 79 5.33 -3.57 2.43
C ASN A 79 4.27 -2.50 2.51
N THR A 80 3.41 -2.52 3.46
CA THR A 80 2.39 -1.49 3.61
C THR A 80 2.35 -0.96 5.02
N ALA A 81 1.91 0.28 5.19
CA ALA A 81 1.70 0.83 6.51
C ALA A 81 0.65 0.02 7.29
N ASN A 82 -0.38 -0.47 6.60
CA ASN A 82 -1.45 -1.26 7.20
C ASN A 82 -1.04 -2.71 7.53
N ASP A 83 0.01 -3.23 6.86
CA ASP A 83 0.50 -4.60 7.05
C ASP A 83 1.91 -4.61 7.62
N LEU A 84 2.35 -3.51 8.14
CA LEU A 84 3.73 -3.14 8.38
C LEU A 84 4.35 -4.08 9.34
N TYR A 85 4.19 -4.98 9.85
CA TYR A 85 4.80 -5.94 10.76
C TYR A 85 3.92 -7.16 11.01
N SER A 86 2.87 -7.33 10.19
CA SER A 86 1.97 -8.45 10.34
C SER A 86 2.66 -9.80 10.20
N ASP A 87 3.68 -9.85 9.35
CA ASP A 87 4.47 -11.06 9.11
C ASP A 87 5.90 -11.00 9.67
N GLY A 88 6.31 -9.87 10.20
CA GLY A 88 7.66 -9.66 10.72
C GLY A 88 8.75 -9.72 9.66
N HIS A 89 8.42 -9.62 8.37
CA HIS A 89 9.30 -10.00 7.27
C HIS A 89 10.06 -8.86 6.60
N GLY A 90 10.28 -7.76 7.25
CA GLY A 90 11.01 -6.65 6.70
C GLY A 90 10.11 -5.47 6.43
N TYR A 91 10.66 -4.40 5.88
CA TYR A 91 9.97 -3.15 5.77
C TYR A 91 10.17 -2.51 4.40
N ILE A 92 9.07 -2.34 3.68
CA ILE A 92 9.01 -1.64 2.39
C ILE A 92 7.97 -0.55 2.48
N TYR A 93 8.41 0.70 2.62
CA TYR A 93 7.51 1.84 2.68
C TYR A 93 6.90 2.15 1.31
N MET A 94 5.58 2.26 1.24
CA MET A 94 4.84 2.45 -0.02
C MET A 94 3.99 3.70 -0.08
N MET A 95 4.07 4.59 0.90
CA MET A 95 3.27 5.80 0.99
C MET A 95 1.75 5.52 0.96
N LYS A 96 1.29 4.71 1.89
CA LYS A 96 -0.12 4.31 2.00
C LYS A 96 -0.82 4.83 3.25
N GLU A 97 -0.12 5.47 4.20
CA GLU A 97 -0.69 5.87 5.49
C GLU A 97 -1.88 6.81 5.32
N GLY A 98 -1.80 7.79 4.44
CA GLY A 98 -2.89 8.72 4.13
C GLY A 98 -3.81 8.25 2.99
N ARG A 99 -3.64 7.03 2.45
CA ARG A 99 -4.43 6.55 1.32
C ARG A 99 -5.83 6.11 1.71
N GLY A 100 -6.01 5.59 2.91
CA GLY A 100 -7.30 5.14 3.44
C GLY A 100 -7.46 3.62 3.46
N ARG A 101 -8.68 3.17 3.77
CA ARG A 101 -9.06 1.78 4.07
C ARG A 101 -8.53 1.24 5.38
N SER A 102 -8.24 2.09 6.34
CA SER A 102 -7.97 1.64 7.70
C SER A 102 -9.24 1.17 8.43
N ASP A 103 -9.07 0.54 9.57
CA ASP A 103 -10.18 -0.10 10.28
C ASP A 103 -11.02 0.89 11.10
N ALA A 104 -10.52 2.08 11.41
CA ALA A 104 -11.12 2.97 12.39
C ALA A 104 -11.41 4.39 11.88
N GLY A 105 -11.45 4.61 10.56
CA GLY A 105 -11.64 5.95 10.04
C GLY A 105 -12.30 6.04 8.69
N GLY A 106 -12.35 7.26 8.16
CA GLY A 106 -12.91 7.58 6.87
C GLY A 106 -12.13 8.63 6.12
N ASN A 107 -12.33 8.62 4.81
CA ASN A 107 -11.69 9.54 3.88
C ASN A 107 -12.67 10.60 3.36
N PHE A 108 -12.12 11.76 3.11
CA PHE A 108 -12.70 12.77 2.25
C PHE A 108 -11.72 13.08 1.12
N LEU A 109 -12.17 12.97 -0.12
CA LEU A 109 -11.34 13.21 -1.30
C LEU A 109 -12.00 14.23 -2.21
N LEU A 110 -11.22 15.20 -2.66
CA LEU A 110 -11.56 16.10 -3.75
C LEU A 110 -10.56 15.86 -4.89
N SER A 111 -11.07 15.66 -6.10
CA SER A 111 -10.23 15.52 -7.31
C SER A 111 -10.69 16.41 -8.44
N LYS A 112 -9.75 16.77 -9.31
CA LYS A 112 -9.97 17.59 -10.51
C LYS A 112 -9.20 16.99 -11.68
N GLN A 113 -9.87 16.81 -12.80
CA GLN A 113 -9.25 16.48 -14.08
C GLN A 113 -9.12 17.75 -14.93
N LEU A 114 -7.96 18.00 -15.48
CA LEU A 114 -7.69 19.12 -16.39
C LEU A 114 -6.83 18.64 -17.54
N ASP A 115 -7.42 18.33 -18.67
CA ASP A 115 -6.75 17.70 -19.82
C ASP A 115 -5.93 16.46 -19.40
N ASN A 116 -4.61 16.54 -19.53
CA ASN A 116 -3.69 15.47 -19.19
C ASN A 116 -3.31 15.46 -17.68
N TRP A 117 -3.77 16.42 -16.90
CA TRP A 117 -3.46 16.56 -15.50
C TRP A 117 -4.60 16.07 -14.61
N TYR A 118 -4.22 15.35 -13.56
CA TYR A 118 -5.11 14.94 -12.48
C TYR A 118 -4.57 15.48 -11.16
N PHE A 119 -5.44 16.09 -10.38
CA PHE A 119 -5.16 16.61 -9.05
C PHE A 119 -6.09 15.94 -8.04
N GLU A 120 -5.54 15.58 -6.89
CA GLU A 120 -6.30 14.96 -5.80
C GLU A 120 -5.82 15.50 -4.46
N LEU A 121 -6.75 15.77 -3.57
CA LEU A 121 -6.49 15.96 -2.16
C LEU A 121 -7.33 14.95 -1.39
N ASN A 122 -6.68 13.97 -0.76
CA ASN A 122 -7.32 13.06 0.17
C ASN A 122 -7.03 13.48 1.61
N THR A 123 -8.04 13.38 2.48
CA THR A 123 -7.90 13.61 3.92
C THR A 123 -8.42 12.37 4.63
N LEU A 124 -7.56 11.73 5.43
CA LEU A 124 -7.91 10.58 6.26
C LEU A 124 -8.02 11.04 7.71
N LEU A 125 -9.16 10.71 8.35
CA LEU A 125 -9.42 10.98 9.77
C LEU A 125 -9.67 9.67 10.50
N GLU A 126 -8.80 9.30 11.44
CA GLU A 126 -8.92 8.02 12.13
C GLU A 126 -8.11 7.93 13.44
N ASP A 127 -8.28 6.80 14.13
CA ASP A 127 -7.31 6.32 15.11
C ASP A 127 -6.03 5.89 14.39
N GLY A 128 -4.94 6.62 14.57
CA GLY A 128 -3.68 6.36 13.87
C GLY A 128 -3.02 5.03 14.24
N THR A 129 -3.38 4.41 15.36
CA THR A 129 -2.86 3.09 15.74
C THR A 129 -3.41 1.98 14.85
N SER A 130 -4.56 2.20 14.19
CA SER A 130 -5.15 1.27 13.24
C SER A 130 -4.35 1.11 11.92
N LEU A 131 -3.37 2.00 11.69
CA LEU A 131 -2.43 1.88 10.57
C LEU A 131 -1.43 0.73 10.78
N TYR A 132 -1.28 0.26 12.00
CA TYR A 132 -0.32 -0.77 12.39
C TYR A 132 -1.05 -2.05 12.80
N ASN A 133 -0.51 -3.18 12.39
CA ASN A 133 -1.09 -4.47 12.75
C ASN A 133 -1.03 -4.67 14.27
N ASP A 134 -2.16 -5.09 14.85
CA ASP A 134 -2.32 -5.29 16.31
C ASP A 134 -1.93 -4.04 17.14
N GLY A 135 -1.92 -2.85 16.54
CA GLY A 135 -1.51 -1.61 17.19
C GLY A 135 -0.02 -1.55 17.57
N GLY A 136 0.81 -2.44 17.00
CA GLY A 136 2.22 -2.54 17.33
C GLY A 136 3.14 -1.96 16.25
N TYR A 137 4.26 -1.36 16.65
CA TYR A 137 5.27 -0.80 15.76
C TYR A 137 6.67 -1.00 16.35
N HIS A 138 7.56 -1.67 15.61
CA HIS A 138 8.89 -2.05 16.09
C HIS A 138 8.89 -2.73 17.48
N GLY A 139 7.90 -3.60 17.72
CA GLY A 139 7.73 -4.28 19.00
C GLY A 139 7.23 -3.38 20.14
N ARG A 140 6.73 -2.19 19.86
CA ARG A 140 6.11 -1.28 20.81
C ARG A 140 4.61 -1.22 20.60
N ASP A 141 3.86 -1.33 21.67
CA ASP A 141 2.42 -1.06 21.67
C ASP A 141 2.17 0.44 21.49
N MET A 142 1.37 0.81 20.49
CA MET A 142 0.99 2.18 20.24
C MET A 142 -0.22 2.58 21.07
N GLU A 143 -0.14 3.72 21.71
CA GLU A 143 -1.25 4.35 22.41
C GLU A 143 -1.85 5.48 21.57
N GLN A 144 -3.15 5.44 21.32
CA GLN A 144 -3.88 6.56 20.77
C GLN A 144 -4.12 7.64 21.82
N LYS A 145 -3.91 8.90 21.46
CA LYS A 145 -4.32 10.07 22.24
C LYS A 145 -5.34 10.94 21.54
N LYS A 146 -5.26 11.02 20.20
CA LYS A 146 -6.14 11.82 19.36
C LYS A 146 -6.27 11.09 18.01
N ASN A 147 -7.29 11.39 17.25
CA ASN A 147 -7.34 10.98 15.86
C ASN A 147 -6.27 11.70 15.04
N VAL A 148 -5.68 11.01 14.11
CA VAL A 148 -4.83 11.61 13.08
C VAL A 148 -5.69 12.32 12.04
N ALA A 149 -5.08 13.29 11.37
CA ALA A 149 -5.61 13.90 10.15
C ALA A 149 -4.46 13.89 9.12
N TYR A 150 -4.46 12.90 8.25
CA TYR A 150 -3.53 12.86 7.12
C TYR A 150 -4.07 13.72 5.99
N LEU A 151 -3.22 14.61 5.49
CA LEU A 151 -3.42 15.32 4.24
C LEU A 151 -2.54 14.70 3.17
N ARG A 152 -3.13 14.33 2.03
CA ARG A 152 -2.42 13.65 0.95
C ARG A 152 -2.77 14.28 -0.40
N PRO A 153 -2.07 15.36 -0.79
CA PRO A 153 -2.14 15.90 -2.13
C PRO A 153 -1.40 15.00 -3.14
N VAL A 154 -2.00 14.78 -4.28
CA VAL A 154 -1.44 14.05 -5.42
C VAL A 154 -1.59 14.89 -6.68
N VAL A 155 -0.56 14.92 -7.51
CA VAL A 155 -0.62 15.41 -8.88
C VAL A 155 -0.15 14.31 -9.82
N SER A 156 -0.90 14.09 -10.89
CA SER A 156 -0.54 13.14 -11.94
C SER A 156 -0.67 13.80 -13.31
N TRP A 157 0.21 13.42 -14.20
CA TRP A 157 0.16 13.81 -15.62
C TRP A 157 0.29 12.55 -16.48
N ALA A 158 -0.53 12.45 -17.52
CA ALA A 158 -0.51 11.32 -18.43
C ALA A 158 -0.72 11.78 -19.87
N LYS A 159 0.15 11.34 -20.75
CA LYS A 159 0.02 11.57 -22.19
C LYS A 159 0.62 10.39 -22.95
N ASP A 160 -0.09 9.96 -23.99
CA ASP A 160 0.30 8.80 -24.80
C ASP A 160 0.62 7.59 -23.90
N GLU A 161 1.77 6.96 -24.04
CA GLU A 161 2.19 5.81 -23.22
C GLU A 161 2.72 6.19 -21.83
N PHE A 162 3.08 7.45 -21.63
CA PHE A 162 3.76 7.89 -20.42
C PHE A 162 2.81 8.51 -19.38
N SER A 163 3.04 8.18 -18.14
CA SER A 163 2.44 8.87 -17.01
C SER A 163 3.42 9.03 -15.84
N VAL A 164 3.23 10.10 -15.08
CA VAL A 164 4.00 10.40 -13.88
C VAL A 164 3.05 10.92 -12.81
N ALA A 165 3.27 10.51 -11.57
CA ALA A 165 2.54 11.03 -10.41
C ALA A 165 3.50 11.36 -9.28
N ALA A 166 3.20 12.42 -8.55
CA ALA A 166 3.91 12.81 -7.34
C ALA A 166 2.91 13.10 -6.23
N ALA A 167 3.29 12.76 -5.02
CA ALA A 167 2.44 12.96 -3.85
C ALA A 167 3.26 13.26 -2.59
N VAL A 168 2.58 13.88 -1.63
CA VAL A 168 3.03 14.03 -0.25
C VAL A 168 1.91 13.51 0.64
N GLU A 169 2.24 12.85 1.75
CA GLU A 169 1.28 12.58 2.81
C GLU A 169 1.86 13.00 4.17
N ALA A 170 1.06 13.65 4.98
CA ALA A 170 1.52 14.10 6.29
C ALA A 170 0.35 14.10 7.29
N ASN A 171 0.61 13.56 8.48
CA ASN A 171 -0.28 13.80 9.61
C ASN A 171 -0.07 15.23 10.14
N VAL A 172 -1.16 15.99 10.27
CA VAL A 172 -1.11 17.37 10.76
C VAL A 172 -1.49 17.50 12.25
N VAL A 173 -1.75 16.40 12.93
CA VAL A 173 -2.12 16.36 14.35
C VAL A 173 -0.96 15.84 15.19
N GLN A 174 -0.32 16.73 15.93
CA GLN A 174 0.79 16.37 16.81
C GLN A 174 0.34 15.55 18.02
N ASN A 175 1.19 14.62 18.47
CA ASN A 175 0.95 13.73 19.61
C ASN A 175 -0.38 12.98 19.47
N ALA A 176 -0.68 12.49 18.27
CA ALA A 176 -1.90 11.75 18.02
C ALA A 176 -1.79 10.30 18.53
N TYR A 177 -0.66 9.65 18.27
CA TYR A 177 -0.33 8.32 18.80
C TYR A 177 1.18 8.19 19.01
N GLY A 178 1.56 7.21 19.79
CA GLY A 178 2.95 6.91 20.11
C GLY A 178 3.06 5.81 21.14
N TYR A 179 4.24 5.61 21.68
CA TYR A 179 4.49 4.59 22.70
C TYR A 179 5.03 5.18 24.00
N LYS A 180 5.09 4.40 25.06
CA LYS A 180 5.81 4.76 26.29
C LYS A 180 7.22 4.19 26.25
N ASP A 181 8.20 5.04 26.54
CA ASP A 181 9.58 4.61 26.76
C ASP A 181 9.72 3.78 28.05
N THR A 182 10.93 3.31 28.33
CA THR A 182 11.23 2.53 29.55
C THR A 182 11.06 3.32 30.84
N GLN A 183 10.95 4.64 30.76
CA GLN A 183 10.75 5.55 31.91
C GLN A 183 9.27 5.95 32.04
N GLY A 184 8.41 5.49 31.12
CA GLY A 184 7.00 5.82 31.07
C GLY A 184 6.66 7.15 30.38
N HIS A 185 7.63 7.81 29.74
CA HIS A 185 7.38 9.02 28.96
C HIS A 185 6.77 8.66 27.61
N PHE A 186 5.84 9.49 27.16
CA PHE A 186 5.22 9.32 25.84
C PHE A 186 6.17 9.82 24.73
N VAL A 187 6.42 8.97 23.75
CA VAL A 187 7.18 9.27 22.54
C VAL A 187 6.22 9.36 21.37
N ASP A 188 6.11 10.54 20.77
CA ASP A 188 5.24 10.79 19.62
C ASP A 188 5.75 10.05 18.38
N GLN A 189 4.93 9.18 17.77
CA GLN A 189 5.19 8.51 16.52
C GLN A 189 4.29 9.00 15.38
N SER A 190 3.41 9.95 15.67
CA SER A 190 2.46 10.50 14.71
C SER A 190 3.02 11.64 13.86
N ASP A 191 4.23 12.13 14.15
CA ASP A 191 4.95 13.09 13.30
C ASP A 191 5.64 12.36 12.15
N ARG A 192 4.89 12.18 11.06
CA ARG A 192 5.29 11.39 9.89
C ARG A 192 4.93 12.12 8.61
N THR A 193 5.87 12.18 7.69
CA THR A 193 5.67 12.73 6.35
C THR A 193 6.23 11.80 5.30
N GLY A 194 5.40 11.44 4.34
CA GLY A 194 5.74 10.61 3.20
C GLY A 194 5.81 11.41 1.90
N TYR A 195 6.69 10.99 1.00
CA TYR A 195 6.86 11.53 -0.34
C TYR A 195 6.86 10.39 -1.34
N GLY A 196 6.17 10.54 -2.45
CA GLY A 196 6.08 9.50 -3.47
C GLY A 196 6.25 10.06 -4.89
N LEU A 197 6.89 9.26 -5.73
CA LEU A 197 7.01 9.50 -7.18
C LEU A 197 6.79 8.18 -7.91
N THR A 198 5.90 8.18 -8.90
CA THR A 198 5.60 7.03 -9.75
C THR A 198 5.70 7.42 -11.21
N MET A 199 6.35 6.60 -12.02
CA MET A 199 6.42 6.74 -13.47
C MET A 199 5.97 5.44 -14.12
N THR A 200 5.14 5.54 -15.16
CA THR A 200 4.67 4.38 -15.91
C THR A 200 4.89 4.62 -17.41
N TRP A 201 5.48 3.63 -18.05
CA TRP A 201 5.43 3.48 -19.51
C TRP A 201 4.45 2.35 -19.83
N ASN A 202 3.37 2.64 -20.53
CA ASN A 202 2.37 1.67 -20.95
C ASN A 202 2.40 1.45 -22.45
N GLY A 203 3.27 0.56 -22.90
CA GLY A 203 3.44 0.22 -24.32
C GLY A 203 2.22 -0.47 -24.95
N LEU A 204 1.25 -0.97 -24.14
CA LEU A 204 0.00 -1.54 -24.64
C LEU A 204 -0.89 -0.51 -25.33
N LYS A 205 -0.68 0.79 -25.11
CA LYS A 205 -1.42 1.85 -25.81
C LYS A 205 -1.04 1.96 -27.27
N SER A 206 0.21 1.71 -27.63
CA SER A 206 0.71 1.70 -29.01
C SER A 206 0.78 0.31 -29.61
N ASP A 207 1.03 -0.71 -28.81
CA ASP A 207 1.06 -2.13 -29.22
C ASP A 207 0.20 -2.98 -28.25
N PRO A 208 -1.11 -3.10 -28.50
CA PRO A 208 -2.01 -3.86 -27.62
C PRO A 208 -1.68 -5.36 -27.49
N ALA A 209 -0.94 -5.92 -28.45
CA ALA A 209 -0.61 -7.34 -28.48
C ALA A 209 0.66 -7.68 -27.69
N ASP A 210 1.69 -6.86 -27.83
CA ASP A 210 3.04 -7.15 -27.34
C ASP A 210 3.69 -6.01 -26.56
N GLY A 211 2.98 -4.92 -26.32
CA GLY A 211 3.48 -3.78 -25.57
C GLY A 211 3.92 -4.16 -24.16
N VAL A 212 5.03 -3.59 -23.71
CA VAL A 212 5.54 -3.76 -22.33
C VAL A 212 5.00 -2.65 -21.46
N VAL A 213 4.56 -2.98 -20.25
CA VAL A 213 4.26 -2.00 -19.20
C VAL A 213 5.41 -1.99 -18.21
N VAL A 214 5.98 -0.83 -17.95
CA VAL A 214 7.04 -0.65 -16.94
C VAL A 214 6.60 0.40 -15.94
N ASN A 215 6.64 0.05 -14.66
CA ASN A 215 6.41 0.99 -13.57
C ASN A 215 7.71 1.18 -12.77
N LEU A 216 8.04 2.44 -12.49
CA LEU A 216 9.06 2.84 -11.53
C LEU A 216 8.37 3.59 -10.39
N ASN A 217 8.57 3.14 -9.17
CA ASN A 217 7.95 3.72 -7.98
C ASN A 217 9.02 4.04 -6.96
N THR A 218 8.93 5.19 -6.34
CA THR A 218 9.79 5.58 -5.23
C THR A 218 8.95 6.19 -4.13
N ALA A 219 9.31 5.88 -2.89
CA ALA A 219 8.69 6.46 -1.71
C ALA A 219 9.75 6.77 -0.67
N TYR A 220 9.58 7.85 0.06
CA TYR A 220 10.43 8.24 1.17
C TYR A 220 9.57 8.68 2.34
N MET A 221 9.88 8.20 3.54
CA MET A 221 9.24 8.60 4.78
C MET A 221 10.25 9.26 5.72
N ASP A 222 9.85 10.37 6.30
CA ASP A 222 10.51 11.02 7.41
C ASP A 222 9.59 10.99 8.63
N ALA A 223 9.96 10.21 9.62
CA ALA A 223 9.24 10.08 10.88
C ALA A 223 10.17 10.31 12.06
N ASN A 224 9.61 10.47 13.25
CA ASN A 224 10.40 10.59 14.46
C ASN A 224 11.22 9.31 14.67
N ASN A 225 12.55 9.46 14.73
CA ASN A 225 13.52 8.37 14.88
C ASN A 225 13.59 7.36 13.71
N GLU A 226 12.97 7.63 12.57
CA GLU A 226 12.97 6.71 11.44
C GLU A 226 12.94 7.44 10.09
N LYS A 227 13.72 6.92 9.13
CA LYS A 227 13.71 7.36 7.74
C LYS A 227 13.74 6.14 6.84
N ASP A 228 12.78 6.06 5.94
CA ASP A 228 12.65 4.93 5.04
C ASP A 228 12.61 5.39 3.59
N PHE A 229 13.33 4.69 2.76
CA PHE A 229 13.33 4.89 1.32
C PHE A 229 13.03 3.57 0.62
N THR A 230 12.14 3.61 -0.34
CA THR A 230 11.85 2.45 -1.20
C THR A 230 11.89 2.87 -2.65
N SER A 231 12.50 2.06 -3.48
CA SER A 231 12.42 2.19 -4.94
C SER A 231 12.11 0.83 -5.54
N GLY A 232 11.08 0.77 -6.37
CA GLY A 232 10.65 -0.46 -7.03
C GLY A 232 10.50 -0.27 -8.53
N VAL A 233 10.86 -1.26 -9.31
CA VAL A 233 10.59 -1.36 -10.72
C VAL A 233 9.94 -2.69 -11.02
N ASN A 234 8.85 -2.68 -11.79
CA ASN A 234 8.28 -3.88 -12.34
C ASN A 234 7.97 -3.73 -13.83
N ALA A 235 8.12 -4.82 -14.55
CA ALA A 235 7.84 -4.89 -15.97
C ALA A 235 6.87 -6.02 -16.24
N LEU A 236 5.80 -5.71 -17.01
CA LEU A 236 4.83 -6.69 -17.48
C LEU A 236 4.95 -6.83 -18.99
N TRP A 237 5.12 -8.04 -19.42
CA TRP A 237 5.12 -8.39 -20.83
C TRP A 237 4.24 -9.61 -21.08
N ARG A 238 3.20 -9.42 -21.87
CA ARG A 238 2.18 -10.44 -22.09
C ARG A 238 1.63 -10.95 -20.76
N ARG A 239 2.04 -12.15 -20.32
CA ARG A 239 1.58 -12.84 -19.12
C ARG A 239 2.61 -12.87 -18.00
N PHE A 240 3.82 -12.34 -18.27
CA PHE A 240 4.91 -12.32 -17.30
C PHE A 240 4.98 -10.98 -16.59
N GLU A 241 5.30 -11.03 -15.32
CA GLU A 241 5.76 -9.90 -14.54
C GLU A 241 7.10 -10.24 -13.92
N LEU A 242 8.03 -9.29 -13.97
CA LEU A 242 9.29 -9.32 -13.27
C LEU A 242 9.43 -8.00 -12.52
N GLY A 243 9.82 -8.07 -11.25
CA GLY A 243 10.01 -6.88 -10.44
C GLY A 243 11.20 -6.98 -9.50
N TYR A 244 11.69 -5.81 -9.14
CA TYR A 244 12.73 -5.63 -8.14
C TYR A 244 12.35 -4.47 -7.23
N ILE A 245 12.47 -4.67 -5.91
CA ILE A 245 12.23 -3.66 -4.90
C ILE A 245 13.48 -3.54 -4.02
N TYR A 246 13.92 -2.31 -3.84
CA TYR A 246 14.95 -1.95 -2.89
C TYR A 246 14.34 -1.09 -1.78
N ALA A 247 14.58 -1.44 -0.53
CA ALA A 247 14.19 -0.65 0.62
C ALA A 247 15.40 -0.35 1.50
N HIS A 248 15.49 0.87 1.98
CA HIS A 248 16.51 1.34 2.90
C HIS A 248 15.84 1.95 4.12
N ASN A 249 16.05 1.36 5.29
CA ASN A 249 15.46 1.79 6.54
C ASN A 249 16.57 2.25 7.48
N LYS A 250 16.41 3.43 8.05
CA LYS A 250 17.28 3.94 9.10
C LYS A 250 16.46 4.25 10.33
N ILE A 251 16.65 3.44 11.35
CA ILE A 251 15.95 3.53 12.63
C ILE A 251 16.96 4.01 13.68
N SER A 252 16.63 5.08 14.38
CA SER A 252 17.46 5.65 15.44
C SER A 252 16.66 5.77 16.73
N ASP A 253 17.33 5.55 17.86
CA ASP A 253 16.82 5.79 19.20
C ASP A 253 15.57 5.01 19.64
N TYR A 254 15.40 3.78 19.12
CA TYR A 254 14.43 2.82 19.61
C TYR A 254 15.03 1.97 20.72
N ALA A 255 15.29 2.55 21.89
CA ALA A 255 15.97 1.86 22.97
C ALA A 255 15.17 0.64 23.49
N GLY A 256 15.78 -0.53 23.40
CA GLY A 256 15.37 -1.74 24.11
C GLY A 256 14.11 -2.44 23.61
N VAL A 257 13.83 -2.38 22.31
CA VAL A 257 12.76 -3.16 21.71
C VAL A 257 13.29 -4.52 21.29
N ILE A 258 12.77 -5.56 21.90
CA ILE A 258 13.02 -6.93 21.47
C ILE A 258 11.79 -7.40 20.71
N CYS A 259 11.92 -7.66 19.45
CA CYS A 259 10.92 -8.38 18.70
C CYS A 259 11.10 -9.87 19.01
N GLU A 260 10.13 -10.50 19.65
CA GLU A 260 10.28 -11.87 20.13
C GLU A 260 10.17 -12.93 19.04
N ASN A 261 9.57 -12.62 17.87
CA ASN A 261 9.35 -13.60 16.80
C ASN A 261 9.51 -12.99 15.41
N ASP A 262 10.34 -13.60 14.57
CA ASP A 262 10.44 -13.46 13.11
C ASP A 262 10.54 -12.05 12.53
N CYS A 263 11.06 -11.07 13.23
CA CYS A 263 11.28 -9.72 12.70
C CYS A 263 12.69 -9.57 12.14
N TRP A 264 12.81 -9.04 10.94
CA TRP A 264 14.11 -8.63 10.39
C TRP A 264 14.59 -7.33 11.01
N ILE A 265 13.72 -6.37 11.17
CA ILE A 265 14.04 -5.07 11.76
C ILE A 265 13.62 -5.10 13.22
N LYS A 266 14.59 -5.37 14.10
CA LYS A 266 14.34 -5.52 15.53
C LYS A 266 14.74 -4.29 16.35
N ASP A 267 15.82 -3.66 15.96
CA ASP A 267 16.51 -2.65 16.75
C ASP A 267 16.84 -1.43 15.92
N GLN A 268 17.39 -0.40 16.59
CA GLN A 268 18.00 0.71 15.88
C GLN A 268 19.13 0.22 14.97
N GLY A 269 19.23 0.80 13.78
CA GLY A 269 20.23 0.42 12.81
C GLY A 269 19.90 0.87 11.40
N THR A 270 20.71 0.44 10.46
CA THR A 270 20.50 0.69 9.03
C THR A 270 20.30 -0.64 8.33
N TYR A 271 19.20 -0.77 7.60
CA TYR A 271 18.77 -1.99 6.95
C TYR A 271 18.55 -1.76 5.47
N ASN A 272 19.10 -2.65 4.63
CA ASN A 272 18.84 -2.67 3.20
C ASN A 272 18.13 -3.96 2.84
N ILE A 273 16.99 -3.85 2.19
CA ILE A 273 16.18 -5.00 1.78
C ILE A 273 16.11 -5.03 0.27
N HIS A 274 16.42 -6.16 -0.31
CA HIS A 274 16.37 -6.40 -1.74
C HIS A 274 15.36 -7.50 -2.01
N THR A 275 14.34 -7.23 -2.83
CA THR A 275 13.32 -8.21 -3.19
C THR A 275 13.24 -8.36 -4.70
N LEU A 276 13.44 -9.57 -5.18
CA LEU A 276 13.17 -9.98 -6.56
C LEU A 276 11.86 -10.75 -6.58
N HIS A 277 10.96 -10.43 -7.49
CA HIS A 277 9.73 -11.19 -7.67
C HIS A 277 9.41 -11.40 -9.14
N ALA A 278 8.77 -12.51 -9.43
CA ALA A 278 8.30 -12.84 -10.77
C ALA A 278 6.94 -13.53 -10.68
N SER A 279 6.07 -13.27 -11.64
CA SER A 279 4.79 -13.96 -11.74
C SER A 279 4.40 -14.26 -13.19
N TYR A 280 3.54 -15.26 -13.36
CA TYR A 280 2.98 -15.67 -14.63
C TYR A 280 1.49 -15.86 -14.53
N GLN A 281 0.73 -15.27 -15.45
CA GLN A 281 -0.71 -15.39 -15.52
C GLN A 281 -1.13 -16.50 -16.48
N ILE A 282 -1.98 -17.41 -16.03
CA ILE A 282 -2.71 -18.38 -16.84
C ILE A 282 -4.14 -17.83 -16.98
N PRO A 283 -4.52 -17.23 -18.12
CA PRO A 283 -5.82 -16.61 -18.28
C PRO A 283 -6.89 -17.62 -18.71
N ASN A 284 -8.14 -17.27 -18.44
CA ASN A 284 -9.32 -17.98 -18.94
C ASN A 284 -9.29 -19.49 -18.69
N VAL A 285 -8.96 -19.88 -17.46
CA VAL A 285 -8.88 -21.28 -17.04
C VAL A 285 -10.20 -21.99 -17.31
N MET A 286 -10.17 -23.21 -17.83
CA MET A 286 -11.33 -23.99 -18.26
C MET A 286 -12.22 -23.25 -19.29
N ASN A 287 -11.64 -22.38 -20.11
CA ASN A 287 -12.35 -21.51 -21.05
C ASN A 287 -13.38 -20.56 -20.40
N MET A 288 -13.27 -20.32 -19.11
CA MET A 288 -14.07 -19.31 -18.40
C MET A 288 -13.38 -17.95 -18.49
N GLN A 289 -14.05 -17.02 -19.14
CA GLN A 289 -13.57 -15.63 -19.22
C GLN A 289 -13.37 -15.04 -17.82
N ASN A 290 -12.28 -14.30 -17.61
CA ASN A 290 -11.93 -13.67 -16.33
C ASN A 290 -11.59 -14.64 -15.19
N PHE A 291 -11.52 -15.95 -15.42
CA PHE A 291 -10.95 -16.87 -14.46
C PHE A 291 -9.45 -17.04 -14.73
N ASN A 292 -8.62 -16.52 -13.84
CA ASN A 292 -7.18 -16.49 -14.00
C ASN A 292 -6.47 -17.17 -12.84
N ILE A 293 -5.37 -17.86 -13.14
CA ILE A 293 -4.43 -18.36 -12.13
C ILE A 293 -3.14 -17.58 -12.27
N TYR A 294 -2.61 -17.08 -11.16
CA TYR A 294 -1.30 -16.43 -11.09
C TYR A 294 -0.34 -17.31 -10.32
N LEU A 295 0.77 -17.64 -10.96
CA LEU A 295 1.89 -18.34 -10.34
C LEU A 295 2.98 -17.30 -10.07
N GLY A 296 3.52 -17.30 -8.88
CA GLY A 296 4.52 -16.32 -8.54
C GLY A 296 5.58 -16.87 -7.59
N ALA A 297 6.75 -16.25 -7.61
CA ALA A 297 7.86 -16.53 -6.70
C ALA A 297 8.60 -15.25 -6.33
N TYR A 298 9.10 -15.17 -5.11
CA TYR A 298 9.93 -14.08 -4.66
C TYR A 298 11.15 -14.59 -3.89
N TYR A 299 12.18 -13.75 -3.89
CA TYR A 299 13.34 -13.90 -3.04
C TYR A 299 13.71 -12.52 -2.48
N SER A 300 13.78 -12.42 -1.15
CA SER A 300 14.20 -11.22 -0.45
C SER A 300 15.41 -11.52 0.40
N PHE A 301 16.38 -10.62 0.43
CA PHE A 301 17.50 -10.68 1.35
C PHE A 301 17.72 -9.32 2.03
N LEU A 302 18.18 -9.40 3.27
CA LEU A 302 18.52 -8.28 4.11
C LEU A 302 20.03 -8.12 4.16
N ASP A 303 20.51 -6.90 3.89
CA ASP A 303 21.87 -6.47 4.14
C ASP A 303 21.84 -5.40 5.25
N SER A 304 22.52 -5.64 6.35
CA SER A 304 22.53 -4.75 7.50
C SER A 304 23.94 -4.58 8.02
N ASP A 305 24.30 -3.34 8.35
CA ASP A 305 25.58 -3.04 9.03
C ASP A 305 25.56 -3.53 10.49
N ASP A 306 24.38 -3.71 11.07
CA ASP A 306 24.19 -4.22 12.42
C ASP A 306 23.99 -5.74 12.38
N LYS A 307 24.66 -6.45 13.28
CA LYS A 307 24.52 -7.91 13.36
C LYS A 307 23.10 -8.24 13.78
N LEU A 308 22.38 -8.93 12.91
CA LEU A 308 21.17 -9.64 13.30
C LEU A 308 21.46 -10.55 14.49
N SER A 309 20.50 -10.73 15.39
CA SER A 309 20.66 -11.65 16.49
C SER A 309 21.02 -13.05 15.96
N GLN A 310 21.90 -13.73 16.65
CA GLN A 310 22.44 -15.03 16.24
C GLN A 310 21.29 -16.03 16.00
N GLY A 311 21.10 -16.47 14.75
CA GLY A 311 20.08 -17.44 14.34
C GLY A 311 18.96 -16.89 13.48
N ASP A 312 18.98 -15.60 13.10
CA ASP A 312 18.02 -15.04 12.14
C ASP A 312 18.52 -15.27 10.71
N ASP A 313 17.62 -15.64 9.83
CA ASP A 313 17.91 -15.79 8.41
C ASP A 313 17.92 -14.41 7.72
N ASP A 314 18.97 -14.15 6.94
CA ASP A 314 19.13 -12.92 6.17
C ASP A 314 18.33 -12.96 4.86
N ASP A 315 17.78 -14.12 4.53
CA ASP A 315 17.06 -14.31 3.29
C ASP A 315 15.69 -14.97 3.51
N ARG A 316 14.81 -14.70 2.58
CA ARG A 316 13.46 -15.23 2.53
C ARG A 316 13.02 -15.48 1.12
N TYR A 317 12.31 -16.57 0.93
CA TYR A 317 11.76 -16.91 -0.37
C TYR A 317 10.38 -17.54 -0.22
N GLY A 318 9.59 -17.39 -1.24
CA GLY A 318 8.26 -17.98 -1.27
C GLY A 318 7.75 -18.17 -2.68
N ALA A 319 6.71 -18.99 -2.76
CA ALA A 319 5.94 -19.20 -3.97
C ALA A 319 4.44 -19.12 -3.64
N ARG A 320 3.65 -18.58 -4.57
CA ARG A 320 2.21 -18.41 -4.42
C ARG A 320 1.48 -18.87 -5.66
N VAL A 321 0.35 -19.51 -5.45
CA VAL A 321 -0.66 -19.77 -6.49
C VAL A 321 -1.90 -19.00 -6.09
N ARG A 322 -2.34 -18.08 -6.95
CA ARG A 322 -3.50 -17.23 -6.69
C ARG A 322 -4.57 -17.46 -7.75
N PHE A 323 -5.77 -17.78 -7.32
CA PHE A 323 -6.95 -17.90 -8.17
C PHE A 323 -7.74 -16.60 -8.09
N LYS A 324 -8.05 -16.00 -9.23
CA LYS A 324 -8.92 -14.82 -9.32
C LYS A 324 -10.00 -15.08 -10.35
N TYR A 325 -11.25 -14.89 -9.96
CA TYR A 325 -12.40 -14.95 -10.85
C TYR A 325 -13.26 -13.71 -10.69
N PHE A 326 -13.55 -13.05 -11.79
CA PHE A 326 -14.40 -11.87 -11.85
C PHE A 326 -15.65 -12.19 -12.64
N PHE A 327 -16.81 -12.09 -12.01
CA PHE A 327 -18.13 -12.32 -12.60
C PHE A 327 -18.62 -11.14 -13.43
#